data_2897acd37ab37a3bc60d6d81e4a78d26
#
_entry.id   2897acd37ab37a3bc60d6d81e4a78d26
#
_cell.length_a   1.000
_cell.length_b   1.000
_cell.length_c   1.000
_cell.angle_alpha   90.00
_cell.angle_beta   90.00
_cell.angle_gamma   90.00
#
_symmetry.space_group_name_H-M   'P 1'
#
loop_
_entity.id
_entity.type
_entity.pdbx_description
1 polymer ?
#
loop_
_entity_poly.entity_id
_entity_poly.type
_entity_poly.pdbx_seq_one_letter_code
_entity_poly.pdbx_strand_id
1 'polypeptide(L)'
;MAPRHHIPEKQRAFVFAGGGSLGAYEAGAYKSIYEFIKKRDEAQGIKDKAVFDIIAGTSIGAMNAAVLVSYVVENGTYEGSAQRLADFWEYLSADSMTESNPFIRSWWDYWGLFTKDSATSEAARRFYSTKEFATYGVPHVFYPFIPSPDKRFLHPFNTWFQYSNEPLKRSLERFVRFPISTSYEDDQPRLILTAVDVAEGLPVTFDSYPKEDGHKYTGYGRFINHDGKDMGFEHVIRYDDGITSDQVMASGSLPINFDYTKIEVESYNYDPSSRKDNGGKRTRGNNGGASNISDTNSLYTKEIRRFWDGGLMTNTPLMQLVLLHRYFWYRVKGIKDNVPRLMIGIVNLHPTAQPEIPGDYDGALNRKSDISFSDRSHQEESILMLMSDYVGLIRSLINLAKEGGIKEERINNLLDQPARFRGLLYQHKKIGENIEGRFEIDDVIRIERKNDPNTISDKIFDFSRVTIKGLLEDGYDDANIELENRSGAELEKIK
;
A
#
# COMPACT_ATOMS: atom_id res chain seq x y z
N MET A 1 -8.19 -5.83 28.01
CA MET A 1 -6.76 -5.50 27.99
C MET A 1 -6.59 -4.08 28.50
N ALA A 2 -5.58 -3.79 29.32
CA ALA A 2 -5.35 -2.41 29.79
C ALA A 2 -4.88 -1.57 28.59
N PRO A 3 -5.35 -0.32 28.45
CA PRO A 3 -4.95 0.53 27.34
C PRO A 3 -3.43 0.75 27.37
N ARG A 4 -2.78 0.65 26.19
CA ARG A 4 -1.37 0.97 26.05
C ARG A 4 -1.13 2.45 26.36
N HIS A 5 -0.69 2.75 27.56
CA HIS A 5 -0.27 4.10 27.95
C HIS A 5 1.21 4.37 27.65
N HIS A 6 1.95 3.38 27.15
CA HIS A 6 3.39 3.50 26.87
C HIS A 6 3.63 3.67 25.37
N ILE A 7 4.29 4.77 24.99
CA ILE A 7 4.78 4.98 23.62
C ILE A 7 5.86 3.92 23.35
N PRO A 8 5.72 3.05 22.33
CA PRO A 8 6.74 2.08 22.02
C PRO A 8 7.98 2.78 21.46
N GLU A 9 9.16 2.26 21.75
CA GLU A 9 10.40 2.76 21.15
C GLU A 9 10.47 2.49 19.65
N LYS A 10 9.95 1.33 19.23
CA LYS A 10 9.94 0.87 17.83
C LYS A 10 8.59 0.27 17.47
N GLN A 11 8.15 0.56 16.25
CA GLN A 11 7.03 -0.11 15.60
C GLN A 11 7.53 -0.89 14.37
N ARG A 12 6.84 -1.99 14.07
CA ARG A 12 7.14 -2.84 12.92
C ARG A 12 6.08 -2.67 11.87
N ALA A 13 6.53 -2.48 10.64
CA ALA A 13 5.65 -2.36 9.49
C ALA A 13 5.98 -3.43 8.44
N PHE A 14 4.97 -3.85 7.69
CA PHE A 14 5.13 -4.73 6.54
C PHE A 14 4.45 -4.12 5.32
N VAL A 15 5.15 -4.15 4.17
CA VAL A 15 4.69 -3.53 2.92
C VAL A 15 4.60 -4.59 1.84
N PHE A 16 3.40 -4.78 1.30
CA PHE A 16 3.10 -5.63 0.17
C PHE A 16 2.99 -4.80 -1.11
N ALA A 17 3.69 -5.21 -2.17
CA ALA A 17 3.67 -4.57 -3.47
C ALA A 17 2.51 -5.06 -4.37
N GLY A 18 2.23 -4.34 -5.45
CA GLY A 18 1.31 -4.81 -6.49
C GLY A 18 1.99 -5.76 -7.48
N GLY A 19 1.26 -6.80 -7.95
CA GLY A 19 1.84 -7.76 -8.89
C GLY A 19 0.95 -8.93 -9.32
N GLY A 20 -0.36 -8.87 -9.16
CA GLY A 20 -1.28 -9.94 -9.57
C GLY A 20 -0.96 -11.28 -8.90
N SER A 21 -0.83 -12.38 -9.65
CA SER A 21 -0.52 -13.72 -9.13
C SER A 21 0.81 -13.78 -8.35
N LEU A 22 1.73 -12.83 -8.60
CA LEU A 22 3.00 -12.75 -7.88
C LEU A 22 2.82 -12.44 -6.38
N GLY A 23 1.65 -11.97 -5.94
CA GLY A 23 1.35 -11.79 -4.52
C GLY A 23 1.41 -13.08 -3.69
N ALA A 24 1.39 -14.25 -4.33
CA ALA A 24 1.67 -15.53 -3.66
C ALA A 24 3.11 -15.59 -3.13
N TYR A 25 4.08 -15.05 -3.88
CA TYR A 25 5.46 -14.90 -3.41
C TYR A 25 5.55 -14.05 -2.14
N GLU A 26 4.77 -12.97 -2.06
CA GLU A 26 4.72 -12.13 -0.86
C GLU A 26 4.18 -12.89 0.35
N ALA A 27 3.19 -13.76 0.16
CA ALA A 27 2.65 -14.59 1.24
C ALA A 27 3.71 -15.58 1.77
N GLY A 28 4.54 -16.14 0.89
CA GLY A 28 5.70 -16.95 1.26
C GLY A 28 6.76 -16.16 2.03
N ALA A 29 7.15 -15.01 1.51
CA ALA A 29 8.11 -14.11 2.15
C ALA A 29 7.61 -13.61 3.53
N TYR A 30 6.33 -13.25 3.62
CA TYR A 30 5.70 -12.89 4.89
C TYR A 30 5.84 -14.02 5.94
N LYS A 31 5.57 -15.27 5.55
CA LYS A 31 5.69 -16.42 6.45
C LYS A 31 7.10 -16.52 7.04
N SER A 32 8.13 -16.43 6.22
CA SER A 32 9.53 -16.49 6.67
C SER A 32 9.88 -15.35 7.63
N ILE A 33 9.53 -14.09 7.26
CA ILE A 33 9.80 -12.92 8.10
C ILE A 33 9.03 -13.00 9.42
N TYR A 34 7.77 -13.45 9.39
CA TYR A 34 6.96 -13.68 10.58
C TYR A 34 7.61 -14.67 11.53
N GLU A 35 8.03 -15.84 11.03
CA GLU A 35 8.70 -16.89 11.82
C GLU A 35 10.02 -16.40 12.42
N PHE A 36 10.79 -15.65 11.63
CA PHE A 36 12.05 -15.04 12.08
C PHE A 36 11.84 -14.04 13.22
N ILE A 37 10.89 -13.10 13.07
CA ILE A 37 10.59 -12.10 14.10
C ILE A 37 10.07 -12.79 15.36
N LYS A 38 9.16 -13.75 15.23
CA LYS A 38 8.63 -14.53 16.36
C LYS A 38 9.74 -15.21 17.12
N LYS A 39 10.61 -15.96 16.44
CA LYS A 39 11.75 -16.64 17.05
C LYS A 39 12.71 -15.69 17.75
N ARG A 40 12.97 -14.52 17.15
CA ARG A 40 13.83 -13.48 17.75
C ARG A 40 13.20 -12.90 19.01
N ASP A 41 11.90 -12.58 18.98
CA ASP A 41 11.17 -12.05 20.13
C ASP A 41 11.12 -13.07 21.28
N GLU A 42 10.88 -14.33 20.99
CA GLU A 42 10.93 -15.42 21.98
C GLU A 42 12.33 -15.54 22.63
N ALA A 43 13.40 -15.48 21.82
CA ALA A 43 14.78 -15.53 22.32
C ALA A 43 15.14 -14.32 23.21
N GLN A 44 14.53 -13.16 22.97
CA GLN A 44 14.71 -11.94 23.76
C GLN A 44 13.73 -11.85 24.95
N GLY A 45 12.87 -12.84 25.14
CA GLY A 45 11.86 -12.84 26.20
C GLY A 45 10.76 -11.80 26.01
N ILE A 46 10.61 -11.27 24.79
CA ILE A 46 9.55 -10.32 24.43
C ILE A 46 8.26 -11.10 24.27
N LYS A 47 7.32 -10.92 25.19
CA LYS A 47 6.00 -11.53 25.16
C LYS A 47 4.94 -10.48 24.83
N ASP A 48 3.86 -10.92 24.20
CA ASP A 48 2.66 -10.12 23.96
C ASP A 48 2.86 -8.89 23.07
N LYS A 49 3.93 -8.82 22.27
CA LYS A 49 4.11 -7.77 21.27
C LYS A 49 3.50 -8.20 19.93
N ALA A 50 2.75 -7.30 19.29
CA ALA A 50 2.31 -7.49 17.91
C ALA A 50 3.52 -7.73 17.00
N VAL A 51 3.45 -8.71 16.09
CA VAL A 51 4.54 -8.97 15.15
C VAL A 51 4.70 -7.80 14.20
N PHE A 52 3.59 -7.24 13.73
CA PHE A 52 3.56 -6.00 12.96
C PHE A 52 2.51 -5.04 13.53
N ASP A 53 2.87 -3.77 13.63
CA ASP A 53 1.97 -2.68 14.06
C ASP A 53 1.24 -2.05 12.88
N ILE A 54 1.86 -2.10 11.68
CA ILE A 54 1.34 -1.47 10.46
C ILE A 54 1.52 -2.43 9.29
N ILE A 55 0.45 -2.61 8.53
CA ILE A 55 0.45 -3.39 7.29
C ILE A 55 -0.01 -2.46 6.16
N ALA A 56 0.81 -2.31 5.14
CA ALA A 56 0.49 -1.49 3.98
C ALA A 56 0.51 -2.33 2.70
N GLY A 57 -0.32 -1.99 1.73
CA GLY A 57 -0.34 -2.73 0.48
C GLY A 57 -0.97 -1.97 -0.69
N THR A 58 -0.59 -2.38 -1.89
CA THR A 58 -1.11 -1.87 -3.15
C THR A 58 -1.55 -3.04 -4.04
N SER A 59 -2.65 -2.89 -4.79
CA SER A 59 -3.13 -3.92 -5.72
C SER A 59 -3.39 -5.25 -5.01
N ILE A 60 -2.81 -6.34 -5.49
CA ILE A 60 -2.88 -7.65 -4.82
C ILE A 60 -2.25 -7.61 -3.42
N GLY A 61 -1.24 -6.77 -3.22
CA GLY A 61 -0.66 -6.53 -1.89
C GLY A 61 -1.65 -5.89 -0.92
N ALA A 62 -2.59 -5.08 -1.41
CA ALA A 62 -3.69 -4.57 -0.58
C ALA A 62 -4.64 -5.69 -0.14
N MET A 63 -4.83 -6.71 -0.98
CA MET A 63 -5.64 -7.89 -0.64
C MET A 63 -4.92 -8.77 0.39
N ASN A 64 -3.62 -9.04 0.20
CA ASN A 64 -2.80 -9.73 1.20
C ASN A 64 -2.84 -9.00 2.56
N ALA A 65 -2.68 -7.67 2.54
CA ALA A 65 -2.76 -6.84 3.74
C ALA A 65 -4.14 -6.92 4.43
N ALA A 66 -5.22 -6.85 3.65
CA ALA A 66 -6.58 -6.95 4.18
C ALA A 66 -6.87 -8.33 4.80
N VAL A 67 -6.46 -9.43 4.13
CA VAL A 67 -6.60 -10.81 4.67
C VAL A 67 -5.84 -10.93 5.99
N LEU A 68 -4.61 -10.41 6.05
CA LEU A 68 -3.77 -10.48 7.23
C LEU A 68 -4.35 -9.67 8.40
N VAL A 69 -4.71 -8.42 8.16
CA VAL A 69 -5.25 -7.54 9.22
C VAL A 69 -6.60 -8.04 9.73
N SER A 70 -7.49 -8.47 8.82
CA SER A 70 -8.78 -9.06 9.23
C SER A 70 -8.57 -10.31 10.10
N TYR A 71 -7.64 -11.19 9.73
CA TYR A 71 -7.32 -12.37 10.53
C TYR A 71 -6.88 -11.99 11.96
N VAL A 72 -5.98 -11.02 12.07
CA VAL A 72 -5.46 -10.59 13.38
C VAL A 72 -6.55 -9.93 14.23
N VAL A 73 -7.41 -9.12 13.61
CA VAL A 73 -8.55 -8.51 14.31
C VAL A 73 -9.54 -9.58 14.81
N GLU A 74 -9.82 -10.58 14.00
CA GLU A 74 -10.75 -11.66 14.36
C GLU A 74 -10.22 -12.57 15.47
N ASN A 75 -8.91 -12.87 15.46
CA ASN A 75 -8.31 -13.88 16.34
C ASN A 75 -7.52 -13.26 17.52
N GLY A 76 -7.22 -11.95 17.47
CA GLY A 76 -6.40 -11.27 18.49
C GLY A 76 -4.93 -11.71 18.49
N THR A 77 -4.46 -12.39 17.44
CA THR A 77 -3.11 -12.95 17.34
C THR A 77 -2.67 -13.08 15.89
N TYR A 78 -1.35 -13.04 15.67
CA TYR A 78 -0.73 -13.38 14.38
C TYR A 78 -0.53 -14.88 14.16
N GLU A 79 -0.75 -15.72 15.19
CA GLU A 79 -0.61 -17.17 15.07
C GLU A 79 -1.63 -17.71 14.07
N GLY A 80 -1.15 -18.43 13.03
CA GLY A 80 -1.99 -18.92 11.93
C GLY A 80 -2.19 -17.93 10.77
N SER A 81 -1.75 -16.68 10.87
CA SER A 81 -1.94 -15.67 9.80
C SER A 81 -1.24 -16.04 8.49
N ALA A 82 -0.06 -16.64 8.57
CA ALA A 82 0.66 -17.14 7.39
C ALA A 82 -0.10 -18.27 6.68
N GLN A 83 -0.75 -19.17 7.45
CA GLN A 83 -1.59 -20.21 6.87
C GLN A 83 -2.84 -19.60 6.21
N ARG A 84 -3.47 -18.58 6.83
CA ARG A 84 -4.62 -17.88 6.24
C ARG A 84 -4.29 -17.28 4.88
N LEU A 85 -3.08 -16.68 4.72
CA LEU A 85 -2.63 -16.19 3.43
C LEU A 85 -2.37 -17.32 2.43
N ALA A 86 -1.75 -18.42 2.85
CA ALA A 86 -1.54 -19.59 2.00
C ALA A 86 -2.87 -20.18 1.51
N ASP A 87 -3.86 -20.33 2.41
CA ASP A 87 -5.20 -20.82 2.08
C ASP A 87 -5.93 -19.88 1.08
N PHE A 88 -5.75 -18.57 1.23
CA PHE A 88 -6.27 -17.59 0.28
C PHE A 88 -5.69 -17.81 -1.11
N TRP A 89 -4.36 -17.98 -1.23
CA TRP A 89 -3.70 -18.20 -2.52
C TRP A 89 -4.02 -19.57 -3.12
N GLU A 90 -4.14 -20.61 -2.30
CA GLU A 90 -4.60 -21.91 -2.76
C GLU A 90 -6.03 -21.81 -3.33
N TYR A 91 -6.92 -21.07 -2.67
CA TYR A 91 -8.28 -20.85 -3.14
C TYR A 91 -8.35 -20.06 -4.45
N LEU A 92 -7.46 -19.07 -4.66
CA LEU A 92 -7.39 -18.31 -5.91
C LEU A 92 -6.77 -19.11 -7.06
N SER A 93 -5.99 -20.15 -6.77
CA SER A 93 -5.33 -20.96 -7.80
C SER A 93 -6.33 -21.82 -8.56
N ALA A 94 -6.03 -22.12 -9.81
CA ALA A 94 -6.82 -22.99 -10.66
C ALA A 94 -5.91 -23.97 -11.43
N ASP A 95 -6.43 -25.16 -11.73
CA ASP A 95 -5.73 -26.11 -12.60
C ASP A 95 -5.88 -25.65 -14.05
N SER A 96 -4.77 -25.49 -14.76
CA SER A 96 -4.78 -25.23 -16.20
C SER A 96 -5.17 -26.51 -16.99
N MET A 97 -5.52 -26.36 -18.27
CA MET A 97 -5.80 -27.53 -19.13
C MET A 97 -4.60 -28.46 -19.26
N THR A 98 -3.39 -27.89 -19.22
CA THR A 98 -2.14 -28.68 -19.23
C THR A 98 -1.98 -29.52 -17.96
N GLU A 99 -2.57 -29.10 -16.85
CA GLU A 99 -2.54 -29.82 -15.57
C GLU A 99 -3.73 -30.78 -15.41
N SER A 100 -4.92 -30.37 -15.84
CA SER A 100 -6.19 -31.09 -15.62
C SER A 100 -6.53 -32.10 -16.71
N ASN A 101 -6.06 -31.90 -17.97
CA ASN A 101 -6.39 -32.78 -19.09
C ASN A 101 -5.30 -33.85 -19.32
N PRO A 102 -5.58 -35.15 -19.06
CA PRO A 102 -4.59 -36.23 -19.22
C PRO A 102 -3.99 -36.34 -20.62
N PHE A 103 -4.78 -36.02 -21.65
CA PHE A 103 -4.31 -36.07 -23.04
C PHE A 103 -3.31 -34.94 -23.33
N ILE A 104 -3.63 -33.73 -22.92
CA ILE A 104 -2.75 -32.57 -23.07
C ILE A 104 -1.48 -32.77 -22.25
N ARG A 105 -1.60 -33.29 -21.04
CA ARG A 105 -0.48 -33.62 -20.18
C ARG A 105 0.43 -34.69 -20.80
N SER A 106 -0.14 -35.80 -21.27
CA SER A 106 0.64 -36.86 -21.95
C SER A 106 1.32 -36.35 -23.21
N TRP A 107 0.63 -35.52 -24.00
CA TRP A 107 1.19 -34.89 -25.19
C TRP A 107 2.33 -33.94 -24.84
N TRP A 108 2.17 -33.15 -23.75
CA TRP A 108 3.16 -32.25 -23.21
C TRP A 108 4.40 -32.99 -22.69
N ASP A 109 4.18 -34.06 -21.92
CA ASP A 109 5.25 -34.92 -21.42
C ASP A 109 6.01 -35.60 -22.60
N TYR A 110 5.30 -36.01 -23.64
CA TYR A 110 5.91 -36.58 -24.86
C TYR A 110 6.81 -35.56 -25.58
N TRP A 111 6.36 -34.33 -25.77
CA TRP A 111 7.18 -33.26 -26.36
C TRP A 111 8.30 -32.82 -25.43
N GLY A 112 8.11 -32.80 -24.13
CA GLY A 112 9.16 -32.54 -23.15
C GLY A 112 10.32 -33.53 -23.19
N LEU A 113 10.09 -34.75 -23.65
CA LEU A 113 11.17 -35.73 -23.92
C LEU A 113 12.12 -35.33 -25.06
N PHE A 114 11.66 -34.49 -25.99
CA PHE A 114 12.45 -33.98 -27.09
C PHE A 114 13.14 -32.64 -26.80
N THR A 115 12.65 -31.89 -25.84
CA THR A 115 13.31 -30.70 -25.33
C THR A 115 14.20 -31.12 -24.16
N LYS A 116 15.49 -31.28 -24.43
CA LYS A 116 16.48 -31.66 -23.37
C LYS A 116 16.69 -30.60 -22.31
N ASP A 117 16.00 -29.47 -22.40
CA ASP A 117 16.12 -28.33 -21.50
C ASP A 117 14.83 -28.18 -20.68
N SER A 118 14.91 -28.50 -19.38
CA SER A 118 13.80 -28.40 -18.44
C SER A 118 13.26 -26.96 -18.34
N ALA A 119 14.12 -25.94 -18.52
CA ALA A 119 13.74 -24.54 -18.50
C ALA A 119 12.77 -24.19 -19.64
N THR A 120 13.05 -24.68 -20.88
CA THR A 120 12.16 -24.43 -22.04
C THR A 120 10.78 -25.04 -21.83
N SER A 121 10.70 -26.23 -21.21
CA SER A 121 9.43 -26.89 -20.90
C SER A 121 8.58 -26.10 -19.90
N GLU A 122 9.19 -25.57 -18.83
CA GLU A 122 8.49 -24.80 -17.80
C GLU A 122 8.06 -23.40 -18.30
N ALA A 123 8.90 -22.69 -19.05
CA ALA A 123 8.53 -21.42 -19.68
C ALA A 123 7.33 -21.59 -20.63
N ALA A 124 7.33 -22.67 -21.41
CA ALA A 124 6.22 -22.99 -22.31
C ALA A 124 4.94 -23.34 -21.51
N ARG A 125 5.02 -24.10 -20.42
CA ARG A 125 3.89 -24.39 -19.54
C ARG A 125 3.28 -23.08 -19.00
N ARG A 126 4.11 -22.19 -18.45
CA ARG A 126 3.67 -20.88 -17.93
C ARG A 126 3.04 -20.02 -19.02
N PHE A 127 3.62 -20.00 -20.21
CA PHE A 127 3.08 -19.25 -21.35
C PHE A 127 1.67 -19.75 -21.72
N TYR A 128 1.48 -21.07 -21.85
CA TYR A 128 0.18 -21.61 -22.21
C TYR A 128 -0.86 -21.48 -21.11
N SER A 129 -0.51 -21.71 -19.83
CA SER A 129 -1.44 -21.51 -18.71
C SER A 129 -1.89 -20.05 -18.62
N THR A 130 -0.97 -19.11 -18.80
CA THR A 130 -1.30 -17.68 -18.81
C THR A 130 -2.23 -17.30 -19.96
N LYS A 131 -1.97 -17.80 -21.17
CA LYS A 131 -2.86 -17.57 -22.34
C LYS A 131 -4.23 -18.19 -22.16
N GLU A 132 -4.31 -19.36 -21.55
CA GLU A 132 -5.55 -20.00 -21.18
C GLU A 132 -6.35 -19.12 -20.20
N PHE A 133 -5.75 -18.69 -19.10
CA PHE A 133 -6.39 -17.83 -18.12
C PHE A 133 -6.78 -16.47 -18.70
N ALA A 134 -5.96 -15.88 -19.53
CA ALA A 134 -6.30 -14.64 -20.24
C ALA A 134 -7.51 -14.83 -21.17
N THR A 135 -7.71 -16.04 -21.72
CA THR A 135 -8.81 -16.34 -22.66
C THR A 135 -10.09 -16.73 -21.95
N TYR A 136 -10.01 -17.59 -20.92
CA TYR A 136 -11.18 -18.20 -20.27
C TYR A 136 -11.45 -17.66 -18.87
N GLY A 137 -10.51 -16.89 -18.29
CA GLY A 137 -10.58 -16.40 -16.92
C GLY A 137 -10.05 -17.40 -15.89
N VAL A 138 -10.05 -16.95 -14.63
CA VAL A 138 -9.72 -17.77 -13.46
C VAL A 138 -10.94 -17.80 -12.54
N PRO A 139 -11.49 -18.95 -12.18
CA PRO A 139 -12.81 -19.07 -11.53
C PRO A 139 -13.03 -18.19 -10.31
N HIS A 140 -11.99 -17.98 -9.48
CA HIS A 140 -12.06 -17.23 -8.23
C HIS A 140 -11.40 -15.85 -8.31
N VAL A 141 -10.92 -15.44 -9.51
CA VAL A 141 -10.19 -14.19 -9.70
C VAL A 141 -10.87 -13.29 -10.72
N PHE A 142 -11.05 -13.75 -11.95
CA PHE A 142 -11.67 -12.94 -13.00
C PHE A 142 -12.26 -13.81 -14.11
N TYR A 143 -13.21 -13.22 -14.84
CA TYR A 143 -13.73 -13.80 -16.08
C TYR A 143 -13.68 -12.77 -17.22
N PRO A 144 -13.49 -13.22 -18.49
CA PRO A 144 -13.26 -12.34 -19.61
C PRO A 144 -14.55 -11.61 -20.05
N PHE A 145 -14.36 -10.37 -20.52
CA PHE A 145 -15.31 -9.62 -21.30
C PHE A 145 -14.75 -9.32 -22.68
N ILE A 146 -15.63 -9.04 -23.65
CA ILE A 146 -15.22 -8.54 -24.96
C ILE A 146 -15.29 -7.02 -24.92
N PRO A 147 -14.16 -6.30 -24.89
CA PRO A 147 -14.17 -4.85 -24.85
C PRO A 147 -14.67 -4.27 -26.19
N SER A 148 -15.41 -3.18 -26.11
CA SER A 148 -15.78 -2.40 -27.28
C SER A 148 -14.58 -1.59 -27.77
N PRO A 149 -14.13 -1.74 -29.02
CA PRO A 149 -12.94 -1.04 -29.52
C PRO A 149 -13.13 0.49 -29.58
N ASP A 150 -14.36 0.95 -29.79
CA ASP A 150 -14.70 2.37 -29.79
C ASP A 150 -16.18 2.54 -29.40
N LYS A 151 -16.46 3.51 -28.52
CA LYS A 151 -17.83 3.83 -28.08
C LYS A 151 -18.78 4.27 -29.19
N ARG A 152 -18.25 4.64 -30.34
CA ARG A 152 -19.00 5.01 -31.54
C ARG A 152 -19.56 3.82 -32.32
N PHE A 153 -18.97 2.62 -32.11
CA PHE A 153 -19.47 1.38 -32.67
C PHE A 153 -20.62 0.88 -31.79
N LEU A 154 -21.72 0.54 -32.42
CA LEU A 154 -22.86 -0.13 -31.80
C LEU A 154 -22.42 -1.49 -31.27
N HIS A 155 -22.02 -1.51 -29.99
CA HIS A 155 -21.71 -2.73 -29.28
C HIS A 155 -22.68 -2.92 -28.13
N PRO A 156 -23.39 -4.06 -28.03
CA PRO A 156 -24.48 -4.23 -27.07
C PRO A 156 -24.03 -4.10 -25.60
N PHE A 157 -22.74 -4.31 -25.29
CA PHE A 157 -22.24 -4.26 -23.93
C PHE A 157 -21.41 -3.03 -23.62
N ASN A 158 -20.94 -2.30 -24.62
CA ASN A 158 -20.16 -1.05 -24.49
C ASN A 158 -19.09 -1.07 -23.35
N THR A 159 -18.44 -2.22 -23.19
CA THR A 159 -17.40 -2.44 -22.17
C THR A 159 -16.06 -1.92 -22.67
N TRP A 160 -15.30 -1.25 -21.79
CA TRP A 160 -13.99 -0.69 -22.09
C TRP A 160 -12.83 -1.49 -21.46
N PHE A 161 -13.15 -2.45 -20.59
CA PHE A 161 -12.22 -3.32 -19.89
C PHE A 161 -12.31 -4.76 -20.39
N GLN A 162 -11.24 -5.54 -20.12
CA GLN A 162 -11.10 -6.91 -20.61
C GLN A 162 -11.70 -7.96 -19.68
N TYR A 163 -11.69 -7.72 -18.37
CA TYR A 163 -12.07 -8.71 -17.35
C TYR A 163 -12.96 -8.10 -16.28
N SER A 164 -13.86 -8.91 -15.73
CA SER A 164 -14.52 -8.60 -14.47
C SER A 164 -13.75 -9.23 -13.30
N ASN A 165 -13.46 -8.46 -12.28
CA ASN A 165 -12.85 -8.90 -11.03
C ASN A 165 -13.88 -9.19 -9.92
N GLU A 166 -15.16 -9.31 -10.27
CA GLU A 166 -16.22 -9.66 -9.33
C GLU A 166 -15.98 -11.00 -8.60
N PRO A 167 -15.44 -12.07 -9.27
CA PRO A 167 -15.06 -13.28 -8.54
C PRO A 167 -14.01 -13.03 -7.46
N LEU A 168 -13.03 -12.17 -7.73
CA LEU A 168 -11.99 -11.83 -6.74
C LEU A 168 -12.58 -11.09 -5.54
N LYS A 169 -13.53 -10.17 -5.75
CA LYS A 169 -14.25 -9.50 -4.67
C LYS A 169 -14.96 -10.51 -3.75
N ARG A 170 -15.68 -11.47 -4.34
CA ARG A 170 -16.34 -12.55 -3.56
C ARG A 170 -15.33 -13.44 -2.83
N SER A 171 -14.21 -13.74 -3.46
CA SER A 171 -13.14 -14.51 -2.83
C SER A 171 -12.56 -13.76 -1.64
N LEU A 172 -12.34 -12.45 -1.79
CA LEU A 172 -11.86 -11.61 -0.71
C LEU A 172 -12.87 -11.56 0.46
N GLU A 173 -14.17 -11.39 0.18
CA GLU A 173 -15.25 -11.39 1.20
C GLU A 173 -15.39 -12.74 1.94
N ARG A 174 -14.88 -13.83 1.38
CA ARG A 174 -14.77 -15.12 2.06
C ARG A 174 -13.64 -15.17 3.09
N PHE A 175 -12.53 -14.46 2.82
CA PHE A 175 -11.32 -14.50 3.64
C PHE A 175 -11.17 -13.29 4.55
N VAL A 176 -11.93 -12.24 4.33
CA VAL A 176 -11.85 -10.96 5.04
C VAL A 176 -13.22 -10.60 5.60
N ARG A 177 -13.25 -10.26 6.87
CA ARG A 177 -14.46 -9.73 7.51
C ARG A 177 -14.49 -8.22 7.35
N PHE A 178 -15.34 -7.75 6.46
CA PHE A 178 -15.57 -6.33 6.23
C PHE A 178 -16.70 -5.76 7.10
N PRO A 179 -16.67 -4.44 7.44
CA PRO A 179 -15.58 -3.51 7.21
C PRO A 179 -14.41 -3.70 8.18
N ILE A 180 -13.17 -3.39 7.75
CA ILE A 180 -11.98 -3.44 8.58
C ILE A 180 -11.82 -2.10 9.30
N SER A 181 -12.04 -2.10 10.60
CA SER A 181 -11.88 -0.94 11.47
C SER A 181 -10.92 -1.31 12.59
N THR A 182 -9.82 -0.59 12.70
CA THR A 182 -8.78 -0.88 13.70
C THR A 182 -8.40 0.36 14.48
N SER A 183 -7.84 0.16 15.67
CA SER A 183 -7.31 1.25 16.49
C SER A 183 -6.02 0.85 17.20
N TYR A 184 -5.21 1.85 17.54
CA TYR A 184 -4.01 1.67 18.33
C TYR A 184 -4.34 1.24 19.78
N GLU A 185 -5.43 1.77 20.31
CA GLU A 185 -5.90 1.52 21.66
C GLU A 185 -6.30 0.05 21.90
N ASP A 186 -6.78 -0.60 20.84
CA ASP A 186 -7.19 -2.00 20.88
C ASP A 186 -6.06 -2.98 20.52
N ASP A 187 -4.83 -2.49 20.38
CA ASP A 187 -3.66 -3.31 20.01
C ASP A 187 -3.77 -3.98 18.64
N GLN A 188 -4.53 -3.34 17.73
CA GLN A 188 -4.79 -3.88 16.39
C GLN A 188 -3.83 -3.28 15.36
N PRO A 189 -3.43 -4.05 14.34
CA PRO A 189 -2.57 -3.53 13.29
C PRO A 189 -3.30 -2.49 12.43
N ARG A 190 -2.58 -1.45 12.03
CA ARG A 190 -3.07 -0.43 11.11
C ARG A 190 -2.99 -0.92 9.68
N LEU A 191 -4.09 -0.83 8.95
CA LEU A 191 -4.15 -1.14 7.52
C LEU A 191 -4.04 0.14 6.69
N ILE A 192 -3.11 0.15 5.72
CA ILE A 192 -2.90 1.27 4.79
C ILE A 192 -2.98 0.75 3.37
N LEU A 193 -3.87 1.30 2.55
CA LEU A 193 -4.07 0.91 1.16
C LEU A 193 -3.97 2.12 0.24
N THR A 194 -3.55 1.91 -1.01
CA THR A 194 -3.44 2.99 -2.00
C THR A 194 -4.28 2.70 -3.23
N ALA A 195 -4.89 3.76 -3.78
CA ALA A 195 -5.61 3.75 -5.05
C ALA A 195 -5.33 5.06 -5.81
N VAL A 196 -5.85 5.19 -7.02
CA VAL A 196 -5.72 6.41 -7.84
C VAL A 196 -7.11 6.88 -8.25
N ASP A 197 -7.43 8.16 -7.97
CA ASP A 197 -8.61 8.80 -8.54
C ASP A 197 -8.40 9.03 -10.03
N VAL A 198 -9.29 8.46 -10.86
CA VAL A 198 -9.14 8.45 -12.32
C VAL A 198 -9.28 9.86 -12.92
N ALA A 199 -10.16 10.68 -12.36
CA ALA A 199 -10.44 12.00 -12.90
C ALA A 199 -9.35 13.02 -12.54
N GLU A 200 -8.85 12.95 -11.29
CA GLU A 200 -7.82 13.86 -10.81
C GLU A 200 -6.39 13.39 -11.16
N GLY A 201 -6.19 12.09 -11.38
CA GLY A 201 -4.86 11.49 -11.53
C GLY A 201 -4.04 11.64 -10.25
N LEU A 202 -4.69 11.54 -9.09
CA LEU A 202 -4.06 11.71 -7.79
C LEU A 202 -4.07 10.40 -6.97
N PRO A 203 -3.00 10.13 -6.21
CA PRO A 203 -2.98 9.00 -5.30
C PRO A 203 -3.93 9.26 -4.13
N VAL A 204 -4.64 8.22 -3.72
CA VAL A 204 -5.57 8.20 -2.58
C VAL A 204 -5.14 7.10 -1.64
N THR A 205 -5.04 7.41 -0.34
CA THR A 205 -4.57 6.46 0.67
C THR A 205 -5.66 6.24 1.71
N PHE A 206 -6.12 5.01 1.85
CA PHE A 206 -7.08 4.59 2.89
C PHE A 206 -6.31 4.13 4.13
N ASP A 207 -6.86 4.44 5.30
CA ASP A 207 -6.23 4.24 6.60
C ASP A 207 -7.26 3.75 7.61
N SER A 208 -7.05 2.58 8.19
CA SER A 208 -8.01 1.97 9.11
C SER A 208 -8.07 2.62 10.49
N TYR A 209 -7.08 3.47 10.84
CA TYR A 209 -7.07 4.19 12.11
C TYR A 209 -7.89 5.48 12.04
N PRO A 210 -8.53 5.90 13.14
CA PRO A 210 -9.22 7.18 13.19
C PRO A 210 -8.25 8.37 13.15
N LYS A 211 -8.73 9.50 12.67
CA LYS A 211 -8.05 10.79 12.71
C LYS A 211 -8.23 11.45 14.09
N GLU A 212 -7.70 12.68 14.26
CA GLU A 212 -7.79 13.42 15.53
C GLU A 212 -9.22 13.75 15.99
N ASP A 213 -10.17 13.80 15.07
CA ASP A 213 -11.60 14.02 15.34
C ASP A 213 -12.38 12.73 15.65
N GLY A 214 -11.70 11.58 15.67
CA GLY A 214 -12.28 10.26 15.92
C GLY A 214 -12.94 9.62 14.70
N HIS A 215 -12.98 10.31 13.56
CA HIS A 215 -13.56 9.81 12.31
C HIS A 215 -12.51 9.12 11.42
N LYS A 216 -12.99 8.25 10.51
CA LYS A 216 -12.18 7.62 9.49
C LYS A 216 -12.55 8.17 8.12
N TYR A 217 -11.60 8.84 7.52
CA TYR A 217 -11.76 9.43 6.20
C TYR A 217 -10.42 9.64 5.51
N THR A 218 -10.47 9.76 4.19
CA THR A 218 -9.35 10.19 3.36
C THR A 218 -9.72 11.49 2.67
N GLY A 219 -8.89 12.53 2.89
CA GLY A 219 -9.00 13.78 2.16
C GLY A 219 -7.88 13.88 1.13
N TYR A 220 -8.21 14.29 -0.10
CA TYR A 220 -7.25 14.47 -1.19
C TYR A 220 -7.73 15.58 -2.14
N GLY A 221 -6.87 16.01 -3.06
CA GLY A 221 -7.18 17.04 -4.04
C GLY A 221 -6.05 18.02 -4.25
N ARG A 222 -6.26 18.97 -5.15
CA ARG A 222 -5.32 20.07 -5.38
C ARG A 222 -5.59 21.16 -4.36
N PHE A 223 -4.55 21.57 -3.61
CA PHE A 223 -4.66 22.74 -2.74
C PHE A 223 -4.82 23.99 -3.60
N ILE A 224 -6.03 24.54 -3.64
CA ILE A 224 -6.27 25.85 -4.23
C ILE A 224 -5.94 26.89 -3.17
N ASN A 225 -4.71 27.41 -3.22
CA ASN A 225 -4.29 28.49 -2.34
C ASN A 225 -4.69 29.83 -2.97
N HIS A 226 -5.83 30.37 -2.56
CA HIS A 226 -6.23 31.72 -2.88
C HIS A 226 -6.03 32.62 -1.66
N ASP A 227 -5.14 33.63 -1.77
CA ASP A 227 -4.91 34.66 -0.77
C ASP A 227 -4.47 34.18 0.63
N GLY A 228 -3.69 33.09 0.70
CA GLY A 228 -3.19 32.59 1.97
C GLY A 228 -4.22 31.90 2.87
N LYS A 229 -5.44 31.62 2.35
CA LYS A 229 -6.44 30.83 3.05
C LYS A 229 -6.25 29.36 2.73
N ASP A 230 -6.20 28.56 3.78
CA ASP A 230 -6.21 27.11 3.73
C ASP A 230 -7.63 26.65 3.39
N MET A 231 -7.82 26.08 2.19
CA MET A 231 -9.14 25.68 1.68
C MET A 231 -9.50 24.24 2.06
N GLY A 232 -8.63 23.50 2.71
CA GLY A 232 -8.85 22.10 3.05
C GLY A 232 -8.69 21.14 1.86
N PHE A 233 -9.28 19.95 1.98
CA PHE A 233 -9.31 18.96 0.91
C PHE A 233 -10.46 19.24 -0.08
N GLU A 234 -10.20 19.01 -1.35
CA GLU A 234 -11.22 19.16 -2.41
C GLU A 234 -12.19 17.98 -2.42
N HIS A 235 -11.70 16.79 -2.09
CA HIS A 235 -12.46 15.55 -2.05
C HIS A 235 -12.24 14.82 -0.72
N VAL A 236 -13.32 14.27 -0.16
CA VAL A 236 -13.28 13.49 1.10
C VAL A 236 -14.07 12.20 0.92
N ILE A 237 -13.41 11.08 1.18
CA ILE A 237 -14.05 9.76 1.25
C ILE A 237 -14.22 9.42 2.73
N ARG A 238 -15.47 9.23 3.18
CA ARG A 238 -15.78 8.82 4.55
C ARG A 238 -16.03 7.33 4.64
N TYR A 239 -15.46 6.70 5.65
CA TYR A 239 -15.62 5.27 5.93
C TYR A 239 -15.50 5.00 7.45
N ASP A 240 -16.34 5.68 8.23
CA ASP A 240 -16.33 5.63 9.70
C ASP A 240 -16.49 4.20 10.25
N ASP A 241 -17.26 3.36 9.56
CA ASP A 241 -17.43 1.95 9.91
C ASP A 241 -16.17 1.12 9.63
N GLY A 242 -15.23 1.62 8.82
CA GLY A 242 -13.99 0.98 8.43
C GLY A 242 -13.82 0.81 6.92
N ILE A 243 -12.69 0.25 6.53
CA ILE A 243 -12.35 -0.04 5.13
C ILE A 243 -13.22 -1.20 4.63
N THR A 244 -13.92 -0.99 3.52
CA THR A 244 -14.80 -1.98 2.88
C THR A 244 -14.10 -2.73 1.75
N SER A 245 -14.76 -3.76 1.21
CA SER A 245 -14.25 -4.47 0.02
C SER A 245 -14.04 -3.53 -1.17
N ASP A 246 -14.83 -2.44 -1.30
CA ASP A 246 -14.69 -1.50 -2.41
C ASP A 246 -13.37 -0.71 -2.35
N GLN A 247 -12.90 -0.27 -1.18
CA GLN A 247 -11.60 0.38 -1.06
C GLN A 247 -10.45 -0.59 -1.38
N VAL A 248 -10.55 -1.84 -0.96
CA VAL A 248 -9.54 -2.86 -1.30
C VAL A 248 -9.56 -3.15 -2.81
N MET A 249 -10.75 -3.30 -3.41
CA MET A 249 -10.89 -3.53 -4.86
C MET A 249 -10.47 -2.31 -5.68
N ALA A 250 -10.64 -1.08 -5.17
CA ALA A 250 -10.12 0.13 -5.82
C ALA A 250 -8.60 0.07 -6.01
N SER A 251 -7.90 -0.46 -4.99
CA SER A 251 -6.46 -0.70 -5.09
C SER A 251 -6.07 -1.74 -6.14
N GLY A 252 -6.96 -2.69 -6.47
CA GLY A 252 -6.70 -3.78 -7.43
C GLY A 252 -7.37 -3.60 -8.81
N SER A 253 -7.96 -2.45 -9.09
CA SER A 253 -8.63 -2.17 -10.37
C SER A 253 -7.63 -1.72 -11.44
N LEU A 254 -6.79 -2.66 -11.93
CA LEU A 254 -5.75 -2.41 -12.94
C LEU A 254 -6.39 -1.90 -14.24
N PRO A 255 -5.98 -0.72 -14.76
CA PRO A 255 -6.53 -0.12 -15.98
C PRO A 255 -6.49 -1.05 -17.18
N ILE A 256 -7.51 -0.96 -18.03
CA ILE A 256 -7.69 -1.79 -19.24
C ILE A 256 -8.08 -3.23 -18.90
N ASN A 257 -7.46 -3.82 -17.87
CA ASN A 257 -7.78 -5.17 -17.46
C ASN A 257 -9.11 -5.24 -16.72
N PHE A 258 -9.33 -4.36 -15.74
CA PHE A 258 -10.54 -4.36 -14.90
C PHE A 258 -11.32 -3.05 -14.99
N ASP A 259 -12.62 -3.11 -14.67
CA ASP A 259 -13.43 -1.90 -14.48
C ASP A 259 -12.89 -1.10 -13.28
N TYR A 260 -13.12 0.19 -13.29
CA TYR A 260 -12.81 1.03 -12.13
C TYR A 260 -13.78 0.73 -10.99
N THR A 261 -13.29 0.80 -9.77
CA THR A 261 -14.15 0.76 -8.59
C THR A 261 -14.82 2.12 -8.39
N LYS A 262 -16.11 2.10 -8.03
CA LYS A 262 -16.91 3.30 -7.79
C LYS A 262 -17.08 3.51 -6.30
N ILE A 263 -16.72 4.70 -5.82
CA ILE A 263 -16.84 5.07 -4.40
C ILE A 263 -17.55 6.42 -4.31
N GLU A 264 -18.45 6.55 -3.33
CA GLU A 264 -19.10 7.84 -3.00
C GLU A 264 -18.08 8.77 -2.34
N VAL A 265 -18.01 10.01 -2.83
CA VAL A 265 -17.05 11.03 -2.39
C VAL A 265 -17.80 12.32 -2.13
N GLU A 266 -17.45 13.02 -1.07
CA GLU A 266 -17.89 14.39 -0.80
C GLU A 266 -16.91 15.35 -1.49
N SER A 267 -17.36 16.06 -2.53
CA SER A 267 -16.54 17.00 -3.30
C SER A 267 -16.90 18.44 -2.96
N TYR A 268 -15.87 19.25 -2.70
CA TYR A 268 -16.03 20.67 -2.42
C TYR A 268 -16.14 21.45 -3.74
N ASN A 269 -17.28 22.06 -3.97
CA ASN A 269 -17.53 22.91 -5.14
C ASN A 269 -17.06 24.34 -4.85
N TYR A 270 -15.88 24.70 -5.34
CA TYR A 270 -15.43 26.07 -5.34
C TYR A 270 -16.00 26.81 -6.57
N ASP A 271 -16.99 27.69 -6.34
CA ASP A 271 -17.46 28.65 -7.33
C ASP A 271 -16.79 30.00 -7.11
N PRO A 272 -15.82 30.41 -7.97
CA PRO A 272 -15.18 31.73 -7.87
C PRO A 272 -16.18 32.88 -8.07
N SER A 273 -17.36 32.64 -8.70
CA SER A 273 -18.36 33.65 -8.98
C SER A 273 -19.31 33.94 -7.79
N SER A 274 -19.27 33.07 -6.76
CA SER A 274 -20.08 33.26 -5.55
C SER A 274 -19.54 34.35 -4.61
N ARG A 275 -18.39 34.97 -4.94
CA ARG A 275 -17.90 36.21 -4.28
C ARG A 275 -18.70 37.42 -4.69
N LYS A 276 -20.00 37.44 -4.47
CA LYS A 276 -20.70 38.70 -4.33
C LYS A 276 -20.42 39.30 -2.98
N ASP A 277 -19.73 40.43 -3.01
CA ASP A 277 -19.50 41.32 -1.87
C ASP A 277 -20.78 41.51 -1.04
N ASN A 278 -20.91 40.74 0.01
CA ASN A 278 -21.76 41.18 1.10
C ASN A 278 -20.88 42.06 2.00
N GLY A 279 -20.84 43.36 1.65
CA GLY A 279 -20.32 44.42 2.50
C GLY A 279 -21.10 44.49 3.81
N GLY A 280 -20.96 43.48 4.66
CA GLY A 280 -21.58 43.39 6.00
C GLY A 280 -20.52 43.65 7.07
N LYS A 281 -20.68 44.76 7.76
CA LYS A 281 -19.91 45.22 8.91
C LYS A 281 -19.59 44.08 9.87
N ARG A 282 -18.29 43.84 10.10
CA ARG A 282 -17.80 42.99 11.19
C ARG A 282 -18.24 43.56 12.54
N THR A 283 -19.25 43.01 13.14
CA THR A 283 -19.48 43.13 14.59
C THR A 283 -18.54 42.18 15.31
N ARG A 284 -17.65 42.77 16.09
CA ARG A 284 -16.73 42.11 17.01
C ARG A 284 -17.56 41.49 18.14
N GLY A 285 -17.90 40.23 18.06
CA GLY A 285 -18.45 39.42 19.14
C GLY A 285 -17.35 38.60 19.80
N ASN A 286 -16.93 39.02 20.97
CA ASN A 286 -16.09 38.26 21.88
C ASN A 286 -16.99 37.18 22.49
N ASN A 287 -16.74 35.90 22.18
CA ASN A 287 -17.02 34.78 23.10
C ASN A 287 -16.54 33.48 22.45
N GLY A 288 -15.63 32.80 23.14
CA GLY A 288 -15.21 31.43 22.79
C GLY A 288 -16.42 30.49 22.93
N GLY A 289 -16.76 29.87 21.83
CA GLY A 289 -17.77 28.84 21.74
C GLY A 289 -17.54 28.06 20.46
N ALA A 290 -17.45 26.74 20.57
CA ALA A 290 -17.37 25.80 19.48
C ALA A 290 -18.40 26.15 18.39
N SER A 291 -17.94 26.50 17.21
CA SER A 291 -18.83 26.76 16.08
C SER A 291 -19.47 25.43 15.68
N ASN A 292 -20.80 25.40 15.74
CA ASN A 292 -21.65 24.31 15.35
C ASN A 292 -21.33 23.82 13.92
N ILE A 293 -21.04 22.55 13.80
CA ILE A 293 -20.78 21.80 12.57
C ILE A 293 -22.02 21.75 11.62
N SER A 294 -23.15 22.33 12.01
CA SER A 294 -24.41 22.23 11.28
C SER A 294 -24.51 23.03 9.98
N ASP A 295 -23.62 24.00 9.72
CA ASP A 295 -23.70 24.86 8.52
C ASP A 295 -22.72 24.47 7.41
N THR A 296 -21.89 23.42 7.59
CA THR A 296 -20.91 22.98 6.58
C THR A 296 -21.48 22.02 5.54
N ASN A 297 -22.65 21.43 5.75
CA ASN A 297 -23.28 20.46 4.85
C ASN A 297 -23.72 21.04 3.48
N SER A 298 -23.72 22.36 3.29
CA SER A 298 -24.07 22.97 2.01
C SER A 298 -22.87 23.18 1.07
N LEU A 299 -21.64 22.90 1.52
CA LEU A 299 -20.41 23.14 0.75
C LEU A 299 -19.94 21.91 -0.01
N TYR A 300 -20.42 20.72 0.33
CA TYR A 300 -20.03 19.47 -0.32
C TYR A 300 -21.18 18.88 -1.11
N THR A 301 -20.89 18.42 -2.31
CA THR A 301 -21.80 17.57 -3.10
C THR A 301 -21.31 16.14 -3.05
N LYS A 302 -22.25 15.20 -2.85
CA LYS A 302 -21.94 13.77 -2.95
C LYS A 302 -21.93 13.35 -4.41
N GLU A 303 -20.87 12.74 -4.84
CA GLU A 303 -20.72 12.21 -6.19
C GLU A 303 -20.07 10.85 -6.20
N ILE A 304 -20.28 10.07 -7.26
CA ILE A 304 -19.62 8.80 -7.47
C ILE A 304 -18.35 9.04 -8.29
N ARG A 305 -17.21 8.84 -7.68
CA ARG A 305 -15.90 8.91 -8.34
C ARG A 305 -15.36 7.50 -8.65
N ARG A 306 -14.39 7.44 -9.53
CA ARG A 306 -13.87 6.22 -10.11
C ARG A 306 -12.39 6.07 -9.75
N PHE A 307 -12.02 4.86 -9.30
CA PHE A 307 -10.68 4.59 -8.82
C PHE A 307 -10.04 3.44 -9.57
N TRP A 308 -8.78 3.58 -9.87
CA TRP A 308 -7.89 2.58 -10.41
C TRP A 308 -6.84 2.14 -9.41
N ASP A 309 -6.14 1.06 -9.79
CA ASP A 309 -5.06 0.45 -9.04
C ASP A 309 -3.99 1.47 -8.61
N GLY A 310 -3.65 1.40 -7.33
CA GLY A 310 -2.62 2.25 -6.74
C GLY A 310 -1.23 2.05 -7.34
N GLY A 311 -0.95 0.88 -7.90
CA GLY A 311 0.32 0.53 -8.54
C GLY A 311 0.71 1.42 -9.73
N LEU A 312 -0.26 2.14 -10.33
CA LEU A 312 0.02 3.15 -11.34
C LEU A 312 0.96 4.26 -10.85
N MET A 313 0.86 4.62 -9.58
CA MET A 313 1.61 5.73 -8.99
C MET A 313 2.51 5.30 -7.84
N THR A 314 2.08 4.30 -7.07
CA THR A 314 2.75 3.85 -5.85
C THR A 314 2.59 2.34 -5.71
N ASN A 315 3.50 1.60 -6.34
CA ASN A 315 3.45 0.13 -6.28
C ASN A 315 3.85 -0.40 -4.90
N THR A 316 4.76 0.29 -4.22
CA THR A 316 5.22 -0.03 -2.86
C THR A 316 4.97 1.21 -1.98
N PRO A 317 3.93 1.26 -1.12
CA PRO A 317 3.50 2.49 -0.45
C PRO A 317 4.33 2.85 0.79
N LEU A 318 5.67 2.92 0.66
CA LEU A 318 6.58 3.25 1.75
C LEU A 318 6.41 4.69 2.24
N MET A 319 6.41 5.65 1.31
CA MET A 319 6.27 7.07 1.65
C MET A 319 4.94 7.33 2.36
N GLN A 320 3.83 6.74 1.86
CA GLN A 320 2.51 6.88 2.45
C GLN A 320 2.48 6.32 3.88
N LEU A 321 3.09 5.15 4.09
CA LEU A 321 3.20 4.53 5.40
C LEU A 321 3.94 5.44 6.38
N VAL A 322 5.13 5.92 6.01
CA VAL A 322 5.97 6.76 6.89
C VAL A 322 5.30 8.08 7.21
N LEU A 323 4.68 8.72 6.21
CA LEU A 323 3.95 9.96 6.42
C LEU A 323 2.73 9.77 7.32
N LEU A 324 1.93 8.72 7.13
CA LEU A 324 0.79 8.42 8.00
C LEU A 324 1.21 8.02 9.41
N HIS A 325 2.33 7.31 9.56
CA HIS A 325 2.91 7.01 10.86
C HIS A 325 3.26 8.30 11.62
N ARG A 326 3.98 9.22 10.98
CA ARG A 326 4.30 10.53 11.53
C ARG A 326 3.04 11.31 11.89
N TYR A 327 2.05 11.38 10.98
CA TYR A 327 0.79 12.06 11.21
C TYR A 327 0.09 11.53 12.47
N PHE A 328 0.00 10.21 12.60
CA PHE A 328 -0.64 9.58 13.74
C PHE A 328 0.04 9.98 15.05
N TRP A 329 1.35 9.83 15.16
CA TRP A 329 2.04 10.16 16.41
C TRP A 329 2.04 11.66 16.72
N TYR A 330 2.25 12.48 15.69
CA TYR A 330 2.33 13.93 15.85
C TYR A 330 0.96 14.58 16.05
N ARG A 331 -0.03 14.28 15.19
CA ARG A 331 -1.34 14.95 15.21
C ARG A 331 -2.35 14.24 16.11
N VAL A 332 -2.49 12.91 15.98
CA VAL A 332 -3.51 12.16 16.72
C VAL A 332 -3.07 11.95 18.16
N LYS A 333 -1.80 11.59 18.40
CA LYS A 333 -1.26 11.32 19.74
C LYS A 333 -0.58 12.54 20.39
N GLY A 334 -0.35 13.63 19.67
CA GLY A 334 0.27 14.85 20.19
C GLY A 334 1.77 14.70 20.54
N ILE A 335 2.44 13.67 20.03
CA ILE A 335 3.86 13.39 20.31
C ILE A 335 4.72 14.18 19.34
N LYS A 336 5.46 15.18 19.85
CA LYS A 336 6.34 16.04 19.05
C LYS A 336 7.76 15.50 18.91
N ASP A 337 8.24 14.86 19.95
CA ASP A 337 9.57 14.27 20.05
C ASP A 337 9.44 12.78 20.39
N ASN A 338 10.47 12.00 20.08
CA ASN A 338 10.51 10.55 20.36
C ASN A 338 9.35 9.76 19.70
N VAL A 339 9.03 10.09 18.45
CA VAL A 339 8.14 9.27 17.61
C VAL A 339 8.79 7.89 17.47
N PRO A 340 8.02 6.79 17.62
CA PRO A 340 8.55 5.44 17.49
C PRO A 340 9.32 5.24 16.18
N ARG A 341 10.49 4.61 16.25
CA ARG A 341 11.27 4.25 15.07
C ARG A 341 10.59 3.13 14.31
N LEU A 342 10.75 3.09 12.99
CA LEU A 342 10.15 2.09 12.12
C LEU A 342 11.18 1.04 11.70
N MET A 343 10.85 -0.23 11.92
CA MET A 343 11.45 -1.37 11.26
C MET A 343 10.49 -1.86 10.20
N ILE A 344 10.91 -1.90 8.93
CA ILE A 344 10.01 -2.11 7.80
C ILE A 344 10.45 -3.35 7.01
N GLY A 345 9.54 -4.31 6.83
CA GLY A 345 9.66 -5.40 5.88
C GLY A 345 9.04 -4.98 4.54
N ILE A 346 9.75 -5.11 3.44
CA ILE A 346 9.28 -4.80 2.08
C ILE A 346 9.50 -6.01 1.20
N VAL A 347 8.47 -6.41 0.45
CA VAL A 347 8.61 -7.43 -0.59
C VAL A 347 8.42 -6.78 -1.96
N ASN A 348 9.44 -6.88 -2.80
CA ASN A 348 9.43 -6.37 -4.16
C ASN A 348 9.19 -7.52 -5.15
N LEU A 349 8.17 -7.38 -5.98
CA LEU A 349 7.74 -8.40 -6.97
C LEU A 349 8.33 -8.20 -8.36
N HIS A 350 8.77 -6.98 -8.68
CA HIS A 350 9.27 -6.60 -10.00
C HIS A 350 10.75 -6.24 -9.91
N PRO A 351 11.66 -7.05 -10.50
CA PRO A 351 13.09 -6.82 -10.42
C PRO A 351 13.50 -5.45 -10.97
N THR A 352 14.22 -4.69 -10.16
CA THR A 352 14.77 -3.39 -10.57
C THR A 352 15.89 -3.56 -11.59
N ALA A 353 16.78 -4.52 -11.36
CA ALA A 353 17.87 -4.85 -12.26
C ALA A 353 17.65 -6.20 -12.94
N GLN A 354 18.13 -6.32 -14.17
CA GLN A 354 18.15 -7.57 -14.91
C GLN A 354 19.52 -7.72 -15.56
N PRO A 355 20.23 -8.85 -15.34
CA PRO A 355 21.59 -9.05 -15.87
C PRO A 355 21.67 -9.07 -17.39
N GLU A 356 20.64 -9.64 -18.04
CA GLU A 356 20.61 -9.84 -19.48
C GLU A 356 19.61 -8.89 -20.14
N ILE A 357 19.99 -8.33 -21.28
CA ILE A 357 19.11 -7.53 -22.11
C ILE A 357 18.18 -8.48 -22.88
N PRO A 358 16.86 -8.25 -22.90
CA PRO A 358 15.92 -9.11 -23.62
C PRO A 358 16.26 -9.25 -25.10
N GLY A 359 16.32 -10.50 -25.60
CA GLY A 359 16.61 -10.82 -26.98
C GLY A 359 15.39 -11.12 -27.85
N ASP A 360 14.19 -11.13 -27.27
CA ASP A 360 12.93 -11.44 -27.94
C ASP A 360 11.79 -10.53 -27.48
N TYR A 361 10.63 -10.68 -28.13
CA TYR A 361 9.46 -9.82 -27.89
C TYR A 361 8.84 -10.02 -26.49
N ASP A 362 8.73 -11.26 -26.03
CA ASP A 362 8.16 -11.57 -24.71
C ASP A 362 9.05 -11.05 -23.59
N GLY A 363 10.35 -11.28 -23.68
CA GLY A 363 11.33 -10.74 -22.75
C GLY A 363 11.32 -9.20 -22.70
N ALA A 364 11.15 -8.53 -23.86
CA ALA A 364 11.02 -7.07 -23.90
C ALA A 364 9.74 -6.57 -23.23
N LEU A 365 8.61 -7.25 -23.41
CA LEU A 365 7.36 -6.94 -22.71
C LEU A 365 7.49 -7.17 -21.20
N ASN A 366 8.11 -8.30 -20.80
CA ASN A 366 8.38 -8.60 -19.40
C ASN A 366 9.24 -7.50 -18.75
N ARG A 367 10.35 -7.12 -19.41
CA ARG A 367 11.22 -6.06 -18.88
C ARG A 367 10.53 -4.70 -18.78
N LYS A 368 9.71 -4.35 -19.80
CA LYS A 368 8.88 -3.14 -19.76
C LYS A 368 7.97 -3.15 -18.54
N SER A 369 7.30 -4.27 -18.27
CA SER A 369 6.43 -4.42 -17.09
C SER A 369 7.21 -4.27 -15.79
N ASP A 370 8.35 -4.94 -15.66
CA ASP A 370 9.21 -4.86 -14.47
C ASP A 370 9.69 -3.43 -14.22
N ILE A 371 10.11 -2.69 -15.24
CA ILE A 371 10.50 -1.27 -15.10
C ILE A 371 9.32 -0.39 -14.70
N SER A 372 8.13 -0.64 -15.28
CA SER A 372 6.93 0.17 -15.00
C SER A 372 6.42 0.02 -13.58
N PHE A 373 6.50 -1.19 -13.03
CA PHE A 373 6.04 -1.53 -11.68
C PHE A 373 7.19 -1.76 -10.69
N SER A 374 8.43 -1.43 -11.09
CA SER A 374 9.59 -1.58 -10.21
C SER A 374 9.42 -0.80 -8.92
N ASP A 375 10.01 -1.36 -7.88
CA ASP A 375 10.03 -0.74 -6.55
C ASP A 375 10.85 0.57 -6.57
N ARG A 376 10.20 1.65 -6.21
CA ARG A 376 10.83 2.97 -6.02
C ARG A 376 11.13 3.26 -4.55
N SER A 377 10.85 2.31 -3.67
CA SER A 377 11.01 2.51 -2.24
C SER A 377 12.46 2.78 -1.81
N HIS A 378 13.47 2.33 -2.58
CA HIS A 378 14.87 2.73 -2.37
C HIS A 378 15.10 4.23 -2.51
N GLN A 379 14.46 4.86 -3.51
CA GLN A 379 14.56 6.30 -3.70
C GLN A 379 13.78 7.04 -2.61
N GLU A 380 12.60 6.54 -2.27
CA GLU A 380 11.78 7.09 -1.18
C GLU A 380 12.52 6.99 0.16
N GLU A 381 13.13 5.84 0.46
CA GLU A 381 13.96 5.63 1.65
C GLU A 381 15.13 6.63 1.70
N SER A 382 15.85 6.81 0.60
CA SER A 382 16.94 7.78 0.52
C SER A 382 16.48 9.22 0.77
N ILE A 383 15.31 9.61 0.26
CA ILE A 383 14.70 10.92 0.50
C ILE A 383 14.31 11.05 1.98
N LEU A 384 13.70 10.02 2.56
CA LEU A 384 13.29 10.02 3.96
C LEU A 384 14.50 10.11 4.91
N MET A 385 15.59 9.41 4.62
CA MET A 385 16.84 9.50 5.37
C MET A 385 17.44 10.90 5.28
N LEU A 386 17.53 11.49 4.07
CA LEU A 386 18.01 12.85 3.87
C LEU A 386 17.15 13.87 4.65
N MET A 387 15.82 13.71 4.62
CA MET A 387 14.93 14.58 5.41
C MET A 387 15.19 14.43 6.92
N SER A 388 15.43 13.21 7.40
CA SER A 388 15.77 12.95 8.82
C SER A 388 17.07 13.62 9.21
N ASP A 389 18.11 13.56 8.34
CA ASP A 389 19.40 14.20 8.59
C ASP A 389 19.25 15.72 8.67
N TYR A 390 18.50 16.35 7.76
CA TYR A 390 18.23 17.80 7.81
C TYR A 390 17.48 18.20 9.08
N VAL A 391 16.48 17.44 9.49
CA VAL A 391 15.75 17.72 10.73
C VAL A 391 16.68 17.58 11.94
N GLY A 392 17.54 16.56 11.96
CA GLY A 392 18.54 16.36 13.02
C GLY A 392 19.53 17.52 13.10
N LEU A 393 20.06 17.96 11.96
CA LEU A 393 20.97 19.11 11.88
C LEU A 393 20.31 20.40 12.36
N ILE A 394 19.07 20.68 11.92
CA ILE A 394 18.33 21.90 12.33
C ILE A 394 18.10 21.90 13.84
N ARG A 395 17.72 20.77 14.43
CA ARG A 395 17.55 20.63 15.90
C ARG A 395 18.86 20.88 16.64
N SER A 396 19.97 20.35 16.15
CA SER A 396 21.28 20.57 16.71
C SER A 396 21.67 22.05 16.65
N LEU A 397 21.42 22.72 15.53
CA LEU A 397 21.63 24.17 15.37
C LEU A 397 20.77 25.00 16.30
N ILE A 398 19.50 24.64 16.51
CA ILE A 398 18.61 25.28 17.47
C ILE A 398 19.15 25.14 18.90
N ASN A 399 19.64 23.96 19.28
CA ASN A 399 20.23 23.74 20.60
C ASN A 399 21.50 24.57 20.80
N LEU A 400 22.41 24.55 19.82
CA LEU A 400 23.60 25.41 19.85
C LEU A 400 23.26 26.91 19.94
N ALA A 401 22.21 27.35 19.24
CA ALA A 401 21.75 28.73 19.31
C ALA A 401 21.23 29.10 20.71
N LYS A 402 20.50 28.18 21.38
CA LYS A 402 20.05 28.35 22.76
C LYS A 402 21.22 28.40 23.73
N GLU A 403 22.19 27.50 23.60
CA GLU A 403 23.43 27.46 24.39
C GLU A 403 24.27 28.74 24.17
N GLY A 404 24.30 29.28 22.94
CA GLY A 404 24.93 30.55 22.59
C GLY A 404 24.19 31.80 23.06
N GLY A 405 23.10 31.64 23.83
CA GLY A 405 22.37 32.77 24.45
C GLY A 405 21.40 33.49 23.51
N ILE A 406 21.07 32.90 22.35
CA ILE A 406 20.03 33.47 21.47
C ILE A 406 18.68 33.30 22.14
N LYS A 407 17.95 34.41 22.30
CA LYS A 407 16.63 34.41 22.91
C LYS A 407 15.68 33.49 22.18
N GLU A 408 14.96 32.65 22.91
CA GLU A 408 14.01 31.68 22.39
C GLU A 408 12.91 32.34 21.54
N GLU A 409 12.52 33.56 21.84
CA GLU A 409 11.59 34.38 21.06
C GLU A 409 12.07 34.57 19.60
N ARG A 410 13.39 34.78 19.37
CA ARG A 410 13.93 34.93 18.02
C ARG A 410 13.92 33.62 17.24
N ILE A 411 14.16 32.51 17.93
CA ILE A 411 14.11 31.16 17.34
C ILE A 411 12.66 30.85 16.94
N ASN A 412 11.72 31.07 17.85
CA ASN A 412 10.29 30.83 17.61
C ASN A 412 9.75 31.71 16.49
N ASN A 413 10.18 32.97 16.37
CA ASN A 413 9.80 33.86 15.27
C ASN A 413 10.25 33.31 13.89
N LEU A 414 11.38 32.60 13.80
CA LEU A 414 11.80 31.94 12.58
C LEU A 414 10.96 30.68 12.29
N LEU A 415 10.70 29.88 13.32
CA LEU A 415 9.92 28.65 13.21
C LEU A 415 8.44 28.90 12.90
N ASP A 416 7.92 30.04 13.35
CA ASP A 416 6.54 30.48 13.11
C ASP A 416 6.30 31.08 11.72
N GLN A 417 7.34 31.24 10.91
CA GLN A 417 7.18 31.71 9.54
C GLN A 417 6.36 30.70 8.71
N PRO A 418 5.57 31.19 7.73
CA PRO A 418 4.76 30.33 6.89
C PRO A 418 5.63 29.32 6.10
N ALA A 419 5.27 28.04 6.18
CA ALA A 419 5.90 27.02 5.35
C ALA A 419 5.48 27.20 3.88
N ARG A 420 6.47 27.14 2.95
CA ARG A 420 6.20 27.16 1.49
C ARG A 420 5.65 25.85 1.01
N PHE A 421 6.18 24.74 1.52
CA PHE A 421 5.71 23.41 1.20
C PHE A 421 4.57 23.05 2.17
N ARG A 422 3.40 22.87 1.63
CA ARG A 422 2.22 22.37 2.33
C ARG A 422 2.01 20.95 1.83
N GLY A 423 2.52 19.96 2.58
CA GLY A 423 2.48 18.56 2.16
C GLY A 423 1.06 18.07 1.88
N LEU A 424 0.93 17.10 0.97
CA LEU A 424 -0.36 16.49 0.58
C LEU A 424 -1.16 15.92 1.76
N LEU A 425 -0.47 15.37 2.77
CA LEU A 425 -1.10 14.77 3.96
C LEU A 425 -1.08 15.69 5.18
N TYR A 426 -0.23 16.72 5.20
CA TYR A 426 -0.06 17.63 6.33
C TYR A 426 -0.19 19.07 5.86
N GLN A 427 -1.17 19.75 6.41
CA GLN A 427 -1.26 21.19 6.25
C GLN A 427 -0.28 21.86 7.22
N HIS A 428 1.03 21.74 6.97
CA HIS A 428 2.01 22.49 7.74
C HIS A 428 1.83 23.98 7.46
N LYS A 429 1.40 24.70 8.47
CA LYS A 429 1.21 26.16 8.38
C LYS A 429 2.51 26.91 8.64
N LYS A 430 3.39 26.34 9.45
CA LYS A 430 4.63 26.95 9.93
C LYS A 430 5.85 26.08 9.60
N ILE A 431 7.01 26.73 9.45
CA ILE A 431 8.30 26.03 9.20
C ILE A 431 8.62 25.06 10.34
N GLY A 432 8.37 25.46 11.60
CA GLY A 432 8.62 24.64 12.78
C GLY A 432 7.90 23.29 12.73
N GLU A 433 6.70 23.24 12.16
CA GLU A 433 5.94 21.98 12.02
C GLU A 433 6.62 20.94 11.12
N ASN A 434 7.55 21.36 10.23
CA ASN A 434 8.35 20.44 9.43
C ASN A 434 9.45 19.74 10.23
N ILE A 435 9.80 20.29 11.39
CA ILE A 435 10.86 19.77 12.27
C ILE A 435 10.27 18.91 13.38
N GLU A 436 9.02 19.20 13.79
CA GLU A 436 8.31 18.44 14.80
C GLU A 436 7.86 17.06 14.28
N GLY A 437 7.68 16.11 15.17
CA GLY A 437 7.25 14.76 14.83
C GLY A 437 8.26 14.01 13.95
N ARG A 438 9.56 14.10 14.29
CA ARG A 438 10.62 13.37 13.60
C ARG A 438 10.29 11.88 13.56
N PHE A 439 10.44 11.29 12.40
CA PHE A 439 10.43 9.84 12.22
C PHE A 439 11.86 9.35 11.96
N GLU A 440 12.13 8.12 12.35
CA GLU A 440 13.37 7.42 12.04
C GLU A 440 13.02 6.05 11.49
N ILE A 441 13.62 5.72 10.35
CA ILE A 441 13.67 4.35 9.86
C ILE A 441 14.86 3.70 10.55
N ASP A 442 14.58 2.67 11.35
CA ASP A 442 15.60 1.95 12.10
C ASP A 442 16.26 0.88 11.23
N ASP A 443 15.45 0.14 10.50
CA ASP A 443 15.91 -0.93 9.59
C ASP A 443 14.88 -1.21 8.50
N VAL A 444 15.38 -1.60 7.32
CA VAL A 444 14.56 -2.06 6.20
C VAL A 444 15.02 -3.45 5.77
N ILE A 445 14.14 -4.43 5.96
CA ILE A 445 14.31 -5.79 5.42
C ILE A 445 13.65 -5.82 4.05
N ARG A 446 14.43 -5.97 2.99
CA ARG A 446 13.95 -5.95 1.62
C ARG A 446 14.14 -7.32 0.97
N ILE A 447 13.04 -7.93 0.57
CA ILE A 447 13.03 -9.18 -0.20
C ILE A 447 12.75 -8.83 -1.66
N GLU A 448 13.67 -9.17 -2.55
CA GLU A 448 13.54 -8.91 -3.98
C GLU A 448 13.35 -10.22 -4.74
N ARG A 449 12.17 -10.35 -5.35
CA ARG A 449 11.92 -11.43 -6.30
C ARG A 449 12.81 -11.24 -7.53
N LYS A 450 13.48 -12.29 -7.93
CA LYS A 450 14.27 -12.33 -9.19
C LYS A 450 13.47 -13.04 -10.27
N ASN A 451 13.62 -12.59 -11.52
CA ASN A 451 13.13 -13.36 -12.67
C ASN A 451 13.97 -14.62 -12.83
N ASP A 452 13.30 -15.76 -12.93
CA ASP A 452 13.93 -17.03 -13.32
C ASP A 452 13.99 -17.17 -14.85
N PRO A 453 14.72 -18.16 -15.39
CA PRO A 453 14.82 -18.40 -16.83
C PRO A 453 13.48 -18.71 -17.52
N ASN A 454 12.46 -19.08 -16.75
CA ASN A 454 11.12 -19.43 -17.23
C ASN A 454 10.13 -18.26 -17.13
N THR A 455 10.59 -17.07 -16.78
CA THR A 455 9.73 -15.90 -16.61
C THR A 455 9.18 -15.44 -17.97
N ILE A 456 7.86 -15.17 -18.00
CA ILE A 456 7.11 -14.71 -19.17
C ILE A 456 6.54 -13.31 -18.94
N SER A 457 6.15 -12.61 -20.02
CA SER A 457 5.65 -11.22 -19.95
C SER A 457 4.37 -11.05 -19.15
N ASP A 458 3.44 -11.99 -19.28
CA ASP A 458 2.11 -11.94 -18.65
C ASP A 458 2.09 -12.70 -17.30
N LYS A 459 3.23 -12.84 -16.63
CA LYS A 459 3.41 -13.60 -15.37
C LYS A 459 2.39 -13.28 -14.30
N ILE A 460 1.88 -12.04 -14.25
CA ILE A 460 0.89 -11.58 -13.27
C ILE A 460 -0.49 -12.24 -13.44
N PHE A 461 -0.75 -12.93 -14.53
CA PHE A 461 -2.00 -13.65 -14.82
C PHE A 461 -1.86 -15.17 -14.67
N ASP A 462 -0.70 -15.70 -14.33
CA ASP A 462 -0.52 -17.15 -14.13
C ASP A 462 -0.98 -17.57 -12.74
N PHE A 463 -2.26 -17.90 -12.62
CA PHE A 463 -2.86 -18.44 -11.41
C PHE A 463 -2.87 -19.98 -11.38
N SER A 464 -2.04 -20.63 -12.19
CA SER A 464 -1.93 -22.10 -12.16
C SER A 464 -1.46 -22.58 -10.78
N ARG A 465 -2.02 -23.69 -10.32
CA ARG A 465 -1.72 -24.24 -9.00
C ARG A 465 -0.23 -24.51 -8.81
N VAL A 466 0.43 -24.98 -9.85
CA VAL A 466 1.88 -25.24 -9.83
C VAL A 466 2.66 -23.92 -9.64
N THR A 467 2.31 -22.88 -10.41
CA THR A 467 2.98 -21.55 -10.28
C THR A 467 2.72 -20.92 -8.92
N ILE A 468 1.47 -20.93 -8.44
CA ILE A 468 1.14 -20.35 -7.14
C ILE A 468 1.90 -21.06 -6.01
N LYS A 469 1.97 -22.40 -6.04
CA LYS A 469 2.73 -23.17 -5.06
C LYS A 469 4.23 -22.85 -5.12
N GLY A 470 4.80 -22.80 -6.33
CA GLY A 470 6.21 -22.43 -6.53
C GLY A 470 6.49 -21.02 -6.01
N LEU A 471 5.62 -20.03 -6.28
CA LEU A 471 5.78 -18.67 -5.79
C LEU A 471 5.75 -18.57 -4.25
N LEU A 472 4.89 -19.36 -3.58
CA LEU A 472 4.88 -19.43 -2.11
C LEU A 472 6.20 -20.00 -1.56
N GLU A 473 6.73 -21.04 -2.19
CA GLU A 473 8.01 -21.66 -1.82
C GLU A 473 9.19 -20.72 -2.10
N ASP A 474 9.27 -20.14 -3.30
CA ASP A 474 10.33 -19.21 -3.69
C ASP A 474 10.38 -17.99 -2.77
N GLY A 475 9.21 -17.40 -2.43
CA GLY A 475 9.15 -16.25 -1.53
C GLY A 475 9.62 -16.58 -0.11
N TYR A 476 9.30 -17.77 0.38
CA TYR A 476 9.76 -18.25 1.68
C TYR A 476 11.27 -18.45 1.70
N ASP A 477 11.81 -19.09 0.66
CA ASP A 477 13.25 -19.43 0.57
C ASP A 477 14.10 -18.17 0.35
N ASP A 478 13.72 -17.27 -0.54
CA ASP A 478 14.42 -16.00 -0.78
C ASP A 478 14.47 -15.14 0.49
N ALA A 479 13.36 -15.10 1.24
CA ALA A 479 13.31 -14.38 2.49
C ALA A 479 14.21 -15.02 3.56
N ASN A 480 14.25 -16.35 3.68
CA ASN A 480 15.16 -17.04 4.59
C ASN A 480 16.63 -16.73 4.27
N ILE A 481 17.02 -16.79 3.00
CA ILE A 481 18.40 -16.48 2.57
C ILE A 481 18.78 -15.05 2.98
N GLU A 482 17.89 -14.07 2.74
CA GLU A 482 18.18 -12.68 3.12
C GLU A 482 18.31 -12.50 4.63
N LEU A 483 17.45 -13.15 5.43
CA LEU A 483 17.46 -13.08 6.89
C LEU A 483 18.70 -13.77 7.49
N GLU A 484 19.15 -14.87 6.90
CA GLU A 484 20.38 -15.55 7.31
C GLU A 484 21.62 -14.69 7.02
N ASN A 485 21.68 -14.07 5.84
CA ASN A 485 22.77 -13.16 5.46
C ASN A 485 22.89 -11.98 6.43
N ARG A 486 21.75 -11.39 6.83
CA ARG A 486 21.70 -10.29 7.80
C ARG A 486 22.17 -10.73 9.18
N SER A 487 21.70 -11.87 9.66
CA SER A 487 22.12 -12.41 10.97
C SER A 487 23.62 -12.70 11.02
N GLY A 488 24.20 -13.19 9.93
CA GLY A 488 25.65 -13.38 9.78
C GLY A 488 26.43 -12.07 9.85
N ALA A 489 25.96 -11.02 9.14
CA ALA A 489 26.58 -9.70 9.12
C ALA A 489 26.50 -8.97 10.47
N GLU A 490 25.42 -9.16 11.25
CA GLU A 490 25.32 -8.63 12.62
C GLU A 490 26.31 -9.29 13.57
N LEU A 491 26.52 -10.61 13.46
CA LEU A 491 27.49 -11.35 14.27
C LEU A 491 28.94 -10.95 13.94
N GLU A 492 29.25 -10.59 12.70
CA GLU A 492 30.60 -10.11 12.32
C GLU A 492 30.87 -8.69 12.83
N LYS A 493 29.88 -7.82 12.99
CA LYS A 493 30.04 -6.48 13.57
C LYS A 493 30.26 -6.48 15.08
N ILE A 494 29.97 -7.60 15.77
CA ILE A 494 30.13 -7.76 17.23
C ILE A 494 31.48 -8.38 17.56
N LYS A 495 32.17 -8.95 16.59
CA LYS A 495 33.57 -9.46 16.73
C LYS A 495 34.58 -8.36 16.40
#